data_90e3c98ba3f51492d6c212d65ba0f2d7
#
_entry.id   90e3c98ba3f51492d6c212d65ba0f2d7
#
_cell.length_a   1.000
_cell.length_b   1.000
_cell.length_c   1.000
_cell.angle_alpha   90.00
_cell.angle_beta   90.00
_cell.angle_gamma   90.00
#
_symmetry.space_group_name_H-M   'P 1'
#
loop_
_entity.id
_entity.type
_entity.pdbx_description
1 polymer ?
#
loop_
_entity_poly.entity_id
_entity_poly.type
_entity_poly.pdbx_seq_one_letter_code
_entity_poly.pdbx_strand_id
1 'polypeptide(L)'
;AISHKLLVRGGFIRQLHSGHYTLLPLAFRVRKKIIKIVEDEMDAIGGQEVQMPTLQPSAIWKESGRWDSMGEIMFRLEDRHGSESALGVTAEEIFATVANEISSYKQLPQMWYQIHTKFRDEARPKSGLLRVREFTMKDAYSFDINEEGLSDAFDKQHQAYLKIFKRLDLDVIPVEASSGNMGGSDSIEFMVQAPAGEDDVLLCTSCGYAANIEKAISRVDDVTDSAGPDVPQK
;
A
#
# COMPACT_ATOMS: atom_id res chain seq x y z
N ALA A 1 5.24 -15.40 13.93
CA ALA A 1 3.93 -14.87 14.34
C ALA A 1 2.98 -16.01 14.74
N ILE A 2 2.07 -15.74 15.66
CA ILE A 2 1.07 -16.72 16.13
C ILE A 2 0.09 -17.09 15.01
N SER A 3 -0.29 -16.11 14.19
CA SER A 3 -1.14 -16.28 13.02
C SER A 3 -0.58 -17.32 12.03
N HIS A 4 0.71 -17.27 11.74
CA HIS A 4 1.37 -18.26 10.88
C HIS A 4 1.24 -19.69 11.44
N LYS A 5 1.53 -19.87 12.74
CA LYS A 5 1.40 -21.19 13.38
C LYS A 5 -0.03 -21.73 13.30
N LEU A 6 -1.03 -20.89 13.55
CA LEU A 6 -2.43 -21.29 13.51
C LEU A 6 -2.90 -21.59 12.09
N LEU A 7 -2.54 -20.79 11.09
CA LEU A 7 -2.87 -21.04 9.69
C LEU A 7 -2.28 -22.36 9.16
N VAL A 8 -1.04 -22.66 9.53
CA VAL A 8 -0.41 -23.94 9.14
C VAL A 8 -1.08 -25.12 9.84
N ARG A 9 -1.31 -25.03 11.17
CA ARG A 9 -1.97 -26.09 11.96
C ARG A 9 -3.41 -26.31 11.55
N GLY A 10 -4.13 -25.26 11.24
CA GLY A 10 -5.52 -25.31 10.80
C GLY A 10 -5.72 -25.75 9.35
N GLY A 11 -4.64 -26.06 8.62
CA GLY A 11 -4.73 -26.49 7.23
C GLY A 11 -5.17 -25.38 6.25
N PHE A 12 -4.87 -24.15 6.57
CA PHE A 12 -5.16 -23.01 5.69
C PHE A 12 -4.06 -22.78 4.65
N ILE A 13 -2.81 -22.87 5.07
CA ILE A 13 -1.66 -22.57 4.20
C ILE A 13 -0.59 -23.67 4.27
N ARG A 14 0.23 -23.73 3.22
CA ARG A 14 1.51 -24.47 3.21
C ARG A 14 2.59 -23.60 2.61
N GLN A 15 3.73 -23.59 3.25
CA GLN A 15 4.91 -22.91 2.72
C GLN A 15 5.54 -23.79 1.64
N LEU A 16 5.74 -23.22 0.45
CA LEU A 16 6.47 -23.86 -0.63
C LEU A 16 7.95 -23.50 -0.53
N HIS A 17 8.22 -22.21 -0.36
CA HIS A 17 9.56 -21.64 -0.22
C HIS A 17 9.48 -20.39 0.66
N SER A 18 10.61 -19.80 1.06
CA SER A 18 10.64 -18.55 1.82
C SER A 18 9.88 -17.43 1.07
N GLY A 19 8.80 -16.92 1.68
CA GLY A 19 7.95 -15.92 1.07
C GLY A 19 6.94 -16.41 0.03
N HIS A 20 6.83 -17.72 -0.20
CA HIS A 20 5.86 -18.31 -1.12
C HIS A 20 4.98 -19.32 -0.40
N TYR A 21 3.67 -19.14 -0.50
CA TYR A 21 2.68 -19.94 0.21
C TYR A 21 1.58 -20.44 -0.71
N THR A 22 1.20 -21.69 -0.52
CA THR A 22 -0.01 -22.25 -1.09
C THR A 22 -1.19 -21.94 -0.18
N LEU A 23 -2.23 -21.34 -0.72
CA LEU A 23 -3.52 -21.19 -0.04
C LEU A 23 -4.34 -22.46 -0.26
N LEU A 24 -4.58 -23.22 0.81
CA LEU A 24 -5.42 -24.40 0.78
C LEU A 24 -6.93 -24.02 0.71
N PRO A 25 -7.85 -24.97 0.46
CA PRO A 25 -9.24 -24.64 0.17
C PRO A 25 -9.91 -23.71 1.19
N LEU A 26 -9.63 -23.84 2.49
CA LEU A 26 -10.20 -22.97 3.51
C LEU A 26 -9.68 -21.54 3.38
N ALA A 27 -8.37 -21.35 3.25
CA ALA A 27 -7.77 -20.02 3.06
C ALA A 27 -8.26 -19.38 1.75
N PHE A 28 -8.38 -20.18 0.68
CA PHE A 28 -8.89 -19.68 -0.59
C PHE A 28 -10.33 -19.18 -0.51
N ARG A 29 -11.18 -19.86 0.26
CA ARG A 29 -12.56 -19.41 0.54
C ARG A 29 -12.57 -18.08 1.33
N VAL A 30 -11.71 -17.96 2.34
CA VAL A 30 -11.56 -16.70 3.10
C VAL A 30 -11.10 -15.58 2.18
N ARG A 31 -10.06 -15.83 1.39
CA ARG A 31 -9.56 -14.85 0.40
C ARG A 31 -10.65 -14.35 -0.53
N LYS A 32 -11.49 -15.26 -1.07
CA LYS A 32 -12.62 -14.86 -1.94
C LYS A 32 -13.62 -13.96 -1.22
N LYS A 33 -13.91 -14.21 0.05
CA LYS A 33 -14.82 -13.36 0.84
C LYS A 33 -14.21 -11.96 1.08
N ILE A 34 -12.91 -11.90 1.38
CA ILE A 34 -12.20 -10.63 1.54
C ILE A 34 -12.22 -9.84 0.22
N ILE A 35 -11.89 -10.49 -0.89
CA ILE A 35 -11.94 -9.88 -2.22
C ILE A 35 -13.33 -9.30 -2.48
N LYS A 36 -14.39 -10.06 -2.23
CA LYS A 36 -15.77 -9.59 -2.47
C LYS A 36 -16.12 -8.35 -1.63
N ILE A 37 -15.64 -8.27 -0.39
CA ILE A 37 -15.83 -7.08 0.45
C ILE A 37 -15.12 -5.87 -0.17
N VAL A 38 -13.90 -6.06 -0.67
CA VAL A 38 -13.12 -4.99 -1.31
C VAL A 38 -13.79 -4.53 -2.61
N GLU A 39 -14.20 -5.46 -3.47
CA GLU A 39 -14.94 -5.17 -4.72
C GLU A 39 -16.19 -4.34 -4.43
N ASP A 40 -17.04 -4.78 -3.49
CA ASP A 40 -18.28 -4.10 -3.14
C ASP A 40 -18.05 -2.63 -2.74
N GLU A 41 -17.02 -2.35 -1.95
CA GLU A 41 -16.75 -0.99 -1.48
C GLU A 41 -16.07 -0.13 -2.55
N MET A 42 -15.25 -0.73 -3.41
CA MET A 42 -14.64 -0.02 -4.55
C MET A 42 -15.69 0.33 -5.61
N ASP A 43 -16.58 -0.60 -5.94
CA ASP A 43 -17.70 -0.38 -6.87
C ASP A 43 -18.64 0.72 -6.34
N ALA A 44 -18.91 0.71 -5.00
CA ALA A 44 -19.79 1.68 -4.36
C ALA A 44 -19.29 3.14 -4.44
N ILE A 45 -17.99 3.35 -4.62
CA ILE A 45 -17.41 4.69 -4.82
C ILE A 45 -17.21 5.04 -6.30
N GLY A 46 -17.68 4.19 -7.22
CA GLY A 46 -17.59 4.38 -8.67
C GLY A 46 -16.30 3.85 -9.30
N GLY A 47 -15.56 3.01 -8.58
CA GLY A 47 -14.41 2.30 -9.14
C GLY A 47 -14.83 1.32 -10.23
N GLN A 48 -14.01 1.21 -11.27
CA GLN A 48 -14.20 0.26 -12.35
C GLN A 48 -13.09 -0.78 -12.29
N GLU A 49 -13.46 -2.05 -12.15
CA GLU A 49 -12.48 -3.13 -12.08
C GLU A 49 -11.88 -3.39 -13.46
N VAL A 50 -10.57 -3.48 -13.52
CA VAL A 50 -9.78 -3.83 -14.70
C VAL A 50 -8.73 -4.86 -14.32
N GLN A 51 -8.10 -5.48 -15.29
CA GLN A 51 -6.97 -6.38 -15.04
C GLN A 51 -5.82 -6.04 -15.97
N MET A 52 -4.74 -5.55 -15.40
CA MET A 52 -3.51 -5.26 -16.12
C MET A 52 -2.58 -6.47 -16.16
N PRO A 53 -1.72 -6.60 -17.19
CA PRO A 53 -0.69 -7.64 -17.21
C PRO A 53 0.24 -7.59 -16.00
N THR A 54 0.57 -8.77 -15.45
CA THR A 54 1.55 -8.87 -14.37
C THR A 54 2.98 -8.73 -14.87
N LEU A 55 3.26 -9.32 -16.05
CA LEU A 55 4.54 -9.18 -16.73
C LEU A 55 4.53 -7.86 -17.51
N GLN A 56 5.42 -6.97 -17.15
CA GLN A 56 5.46 -5.59 -17.65
C GLN A 56 6.78 -5.34 -18.38
N PRO A 57 6.77 -4.70 -19.55
CA PRO A 57 7.99 -4.38 -20.27
C PRO A 57 8.84 -3.35 -19.51
N SER A 58 10.16 -3.48 -19.56
CA SER A 58 11.08 -2.55 -18.90
C SER A 58 10.93 -1.10 -19.38
N ALA A 59 10.42 -0.91 -20.61
CA ALA A 59 10.30 0.42 -21.21
C ALA A 59 9.46 1.38 -20.36
N ILE A 60 8.29 0.96 -19.88
CA ILE A 60 7.42 1.83 -19.07
C ILE A 60 8.04 2.21 -17.72
N TRP A 61 8.83 1.31 -17.13
CA TRP A 61 9.55 1.55 -15.89
C TRP A 61 10.78 2.46 -16.08
N LYS A 62 11.44 2.34 -17.24
CA LYS A 62 12.56 3.23 -17.63
C LYS A 62 12.06 4.64 -17.93
N GLU A 63 10.89 4.76 -18.57
CA GLU A 63 10.25 6.05 -18.85
C GLU A 63 9.89 6.81 -17.58
N SER A 64 9.37 6.14 -16.56
CA SER A 64 9.08 6.74 -15.24
C SER A 64 10.33 6.97 -14.38
N GLY A 65 11.50 6.47 -14.80
CA GLY A 65 12.73 6.48 -14.00
C GLY A 65 12.73 5.49 -12.82
N ARG A 66 11.67 4.66 -12.69
CA ARG A 66 11.54 3.73 -11.55
C ARG A 66 12.20 2.38 -11.78
N TRP A 67 12.69 2.10 -13.00
CA TRP A 67 13.46 0.89 -13.26
C TRP A 67 14.65 0.73 -12.33
N ASP A 68 15.42 1.80 -12.12
CA ASP A 68 16.59 1.78 -11.26
C ASP A 68 16.24 2.05 -9.79
N SER A 69 15.31 2.97 -9.50
CA SER A 69 14.96 3.35 -8.13
C SER A 69 14.23 2.25 -7.34
N MET A 70 13.54 1.33 -8.03
CA MET A 70 12.95 0.14 -7.37
C MET A 70 14.02 -0.86 -6.91
N GLY A 71 15.24 -0.77 -7.42
CA GLY A 71 16.38 -1.56 -6.95
C GLY A 71 16.14 -3.07 -7.01
N GLU A 72 16.56 -3.76 -5.96
CA GLU A 72 16.54 -5.22 -5.87
C GLU A 72 15.15 -5.81 -5.54
N ILE A 73 14.17 -4.96 -5.18
CA ILE A 73 12.83 -5.45 -4.85
C ILE A 73 12.04 -5.91 -6.08
N MET A 74 12.47 -5.50 -7.26
CA MET A 74 11.84 -5.84 -8.53
C MET A 74 12.39 -7.14 -9.12
N PHE A 75 11.54 -8.13 -9.35
CA PHE A 75 11.89 -9.30 -10.15
C PHE A 75 12.01 -8.91 -11.62
N ARG A 76 13.23 -8.94 -12.15
CA ARG A 76 13.54 -8.64 -13.53
C ARG A 76 13.78 -9.92 -14.30
N LEU A 77 13.31 -9.95 -15.52
CA LEU A 77 13.39 -11.11 -16.42
C LEU A 77 13.85 -10.66 -17.80
N GLU A 78 14.49 -11.55 -18.49
CA GLU A 78 14.83 -11.42 -19.92
C GLU A 78 14.10 -12.50 -20.68
N ASP A 79 13.46 -12.17 -21.79
CA ASP A 79 12.83 -13.13 -22.65
C ASP A 79 13.87 -13.80 -23.58
N ARG A 80 13.43 -14.80 -24.35
CA ARG A 80 14.31 -15.51 -25.27
C ARG A 80 14.89 -14.67 -26.41
N HIS A 81 14.43 -13.44 -26.57
CA HIS A 81 14.87 -12.46 -27.58
C HIS A 81 15.72 -11.36 -26.97
N GLY A 82 16.04 -11.43 -25.68
CA GLY A 82 16.81 -10.42 -24.96
C GLY A 82 16.01 -9.19 -24.53
N SER A 83 14.67 -9.27 -24.55
CA SER A 83 13.83 -8.16 -24.11
C SER A 83 13.65 -8.21 -22.60
N GLU A 84 13.96 -7.09 -21.95
CA GLU A 84 13.82 -6.97 -20.48
C GLU A 84 12.37 -6.70 -20.07
N SER A 85 11.95 -7.38 -19.03
CA SER A 85 10.64 -7.25 -18.41
C SER A 85 10.75 -7.35 -16.89
N ALA A 86 9.70 -6.99 -16.18
CA ALA A 86 9.60 -7.17 -14.73
C ALA A 86 8.25 -7.75 -14.33
N LEU A 87 8.21 -8.44 -13.20
CA LEU A 87 6.95 -8.72 -12.50
C LEU A 87 6.53 -7.48 -11.72
N GLY A 88 5.29 -7.04 -11.90
CA GLY A 88 4.80 -5.79 -11.31
C GLY A 88 4.89 -5.81 -9.78
N VAL A 89 5.67 -4.89 -9.22
CA VAL A 89 5.71 -4.58 -7.79
C VAL A 89 4.55 -3.69 -7.36
N THR A 90 4.06 -2.93 -8.30
CA THR A 90 2.89 -2.03 -8.30
C THR A 90 2.45 -1.81 -9.75
N ALA A 91 1.53 -0.91 -10.07
CA ALA A 91 1.02 -0.81 -11.43
C ALA A 91 0.80 0.63 -11.94
N GLU A 92 1.39 1.64 -11.32
CA GLU A 92 1.25 3.04 -11.75
C GLU A 92 1.59 3.22 -13.23
N GLU A 93 2.72 2.66 -13.68
CA GLU A 93 3.22 2.80 -15.04
C GLU A 93 2.25 2.25 -16.08
N ILE A 94 1.72 1.05 -15.82
CA ILE A 94 0.83 0.41 -16.78
C ILE A 94 -0.56 1.06 -16.79
N PHE A 95 -1.06 1.55 -15.65
CA PHE A 95 -2.29 2.33 -15.60
C PHE A 95 -2.13 3.67 -16.31
N ALA A 96 -1.02 4.37 -16.10
CA ALA A 96 -0.70 5.60 -16.82
C ALA A 96 -0.61 5.38 -18.34
N THR A 97 -0.03 4.25 -18.77
CA THR A 97 0.04 3.89 -20.19
C THR A 97 -1.37 3.76 -20.81
N VAL A 98 -2.30 3.08 -20.11
CA VAL A 98 -3.68 2.95 -20.59
C VAL A 98 -4.43 4.29 -20.50
N ALA A 99 -4.16 5.10 -19.49
CA ALA A 99 -4.77 6.42 -19.33
C ALA A 99 -4.41 7.41 -20.45
N ASN A 100 -3.34 7.18 -21.19
CA ASN A 100 -3.03 7.95 -22.40
C ASN A 100 -4.11 7.85 -23.50
N GLU A 101 -5.01 6.87 -23.42
CA GLU A 101 -6.17 6.77 -24.32
C GLU A 101 -7.29 7.76 -23.96
N ILE A 102 -7.24 8.41 -22.80
CA ILE A 102 -8.17 9.47 -22.41
C ILE A 102 -7.87 10.71 -23.26
N SER A 103 -8.68 10.94 -24.27
CA SER A 103 -8.46 11.98 -25.27
C SER A 103 -9.25 13.28 -25.00
N SER A 104 -10.12 13.30 -24.00
CA SER A 104 -10.95 14.44 -23.67
C SER A 104 -11.22 14.53 -22.16
N TYR A 105 -11.20 15.75 -21.62
CA TYR A 105 -11.60 16.02 -20.24
C TYR A 105 -13.03 15.57 -19.90
N LYS A 106 -13.89 15.40 -20.91
CA LYS A 106 -15.25 14.87 -20.75
C LYS A 106 -15.29 13.39 -20.33
N GLN A 107 -14.18 12.70 -20.47
CA GLN A 107 -14.03 11.29 -20.06
C GLN A 107 -13.57 11.18 -18.58
N LEU A 108 -13.27 12.31 -17.93
CA LEU A 108 -12.88 12.39 -16.54
C LEU A 108 -14.08 12.81 -15.66
N PRO A 109 -14.11 12.44 -14.37
CA PRO A 109 -13.09 11.64 -13.68
C PRO A 109 -13.17 10.15 -14.03
N GLN A 110 -12.06 9.45 -13.86
CA GLN A 110 -11.98 7.98 -13.95
C GLN A 110 -11.36 7.45 -12.65
N MET A 111 -11.88 6.33 -12.17
CA MET A 111 -11.28 5.57 -11.07
C MET A 111 -11.23 4.10 -11.48
N TRP A 112 -10.03 3.58 -11.69
CA TRP A 112 -9.82 2.20 -12.08
C TRP A 112 -9.12 1.45 -10.97
N TYR A 113 -9.51 0.21 -10.72
CA TYR A 113 -8.86 -0.64 -9.73
C TYR A 113 -8.67 -2.06 -10.25
N GLN A 114 -7.77 -2.78 -9.61
CA GLN A 114 -7.62 -4.22 -9.81
C GLN A 114 -7.34 -4.91 -8.49
N ILE A 115 -7.68 -6.19 -8.42
CA ILE A 115 -7.27 -7.10 -7.34
C ILE A 115 -6.41 -8.18 -7.97
N HIS A 116 -5.11 -7.97 -7.92
CA HIS A 116 -4.19 -8.73 -8.73
C HIS A 116 -2.94 -9.15 -7.95
N THR A 117 -2.27 -10.21 -8.43
CA THR A 117 -1.01 -10.66 -7.86
C THR A 117 0.10 -9.66 -8.14
N LYS A 118 0.87 -9.34 -7.11
CA LYS A 118 2.10 -8.55 -7.18
C LYS A 118 3.27 -9.37 -6.66
N PHE A 119 4.46 -8.98 -7.10
CA PHE A 119 5.70 -9.64 -6.75
C PHE A 119 6.70 -8.63 -6.20
N ARG A 120 7.33 -8.98 -5.08
CA ARG A 120 8.42 -8.20 -4.50
C ARG A 120 9.51 -9.17 -4.06
N ASP A 121 10.74 -8.99 -4.55
CA ASP A 121 11.88 -9.81 -4.11
C ASP A 121 12.31 -9.40 -2.70
N GLU A 122 11.44 -9.71 -1.76
CA GLU A 122 11.63 -9.39 -0.36
C GLU A 122 12.84 -10.13 0.18
N ALA A 123 13.85 -9.37 0.61
CA ALA A 123 15.12 -9.94 1.09
C ALA A 123 14.91 -10.82 2.33
N ARG A 124 13.96 -10.47 3.20
CA ARG A 124 13.68 -11.18 4.46
C ARG A 124 12.19 -11.41 4.67
N PRO A 125 11.57 -12.35 3.93
CA PRO A 125 10.20 -12.73 4.20
C PRO A 125 10.04 -13.21 5.64
N LYS A 126 8.99 -12.77 6.31
CA LYS A 126 8.76 -13.10 7.73
C LYS A 126 7.28 -13.08 8.10
N SER A 127 6.99 -13.61 9.27
CA SER A 127 5.66 -13.57 9.90
C SER A 127 4.54 -14.23 9.06
N GLY A 128 4.88 -15.28 8.29
CA GLY A 128 3.92 -16.00 7.47
C GLY A 128 3.44 -15.17 6.29
N LEU A 129 2.12 -14.92 6.21
CA LEU A 129 1.53 -14.15 5.12
C LEU A 129 1.70 -12.63 5.24
N LEU A 130 2.28 -12.12 6.32
CA LEU A 130 2.40 -10.67 6.52
C LEU A 130 3.49 -10.04 5.63
N ARG A 131 4.59 -10.78 5.36
CA ARG A 131 5.68 -10.29 4.51
C ARG A 131 6.16 -11.40 3.60
N VAL A 132 5.68 -11.38 2.38
CA VAL A 132 5.85 -12.43 1.37
C VAL A 132 6.37 -11.86 0.06
N ARG A 133 6.79 -12.74 -0.87
CA ARG A 133 7.30 -12.36 -2.20
C ARG A 133 6.23 -12.34 -3.27
N GLU A 134 5.15 -13.08 -3.06
CA GLU A 134 3.99 -13.13 -3.94
C GLU A 134 2.73 -12.91 -3.11
N PHE A 135 1.91 -11.93 -3.47
CA PHE A 135 0.71 -11.57 -2.72
C PHE A 135 -0.35 -10.93 -3.61
N THR A 136 -1.58 -10.91 -3.10
CA THR A 136 -2.68 -10.20 -3.76
C THR A 136 -2.74 -8.77 -3.24
N MET A 137 -2.80 -7.81 -4.15
CA MET A 137 -2.98 -6.40 -3.85
C MET A 137 -4.27 -5.90 -4.51
N LYS A 138 -5.06 -5.11 -3.78
CA LYS A 138 -5.99 -4.16 -4.40
C LYS A 138 -5.21 -2.89 -4.63
N ASP A 139 -5.08 -2.48 -5.85
CA ASP A 139 -4.53 -1.20 -6.23
C ASP A 139 -5.55 -0.42 -7.07
N ALA A 140 -5.70 0.86 -6.80
CA ALA A 140 -6.65 1.74 -7.46
C ALA A 140 -5.98 3.06 -7.82
N TYR A 141 -6.38 3.61 -8.97
CA TYR A 141 -5.81 4.80 -9.57
C TYR A 141 -6.94 5.70 -10.03
N SER A 142 -6.89 6.98 -9.64
CA SER A 142 -7.84 7.98 -10.10
C SER A 142 -7.18 8.94 -11.09
N PHE A 143 -7.98 9.41 -12.03
CA PHE A 143 -7.60 10.40 -13.03
C PHE A 143 -8.67 11.49 -12.99
N ASP A 144 -8.26 12.70 -12.64
CA ASP A 144 -9.14 13.80 -12.33
C ASP A 144 -8.80 15.03 -13.16
N ILE A 145 -9.72 15.98 -13.24
CA ILE A 145 -9.53 17.20 -14.05
C ILE A 145 -8.62 18.20 -13.34
N ASN A 146 -8.69 18.25 -12.02
CA ASN A 146 -8.01 19.21 -11.17
C ASN A 146 -7.75 18.63 -9.77
N GLU A 147 -7.08 19.41 -8.93
CA GLU A 147 -6.75 19.03 -7.55
C GLU A 147 -7.98 18.81 -6.66
N GLU A 148 -9.09 19.52 -6.89
CA GLU A 148 -10.33 19.32 -6.15
C GLU A 148 -10.90 17.91 -6.43
N GLY A 149 -10.95 17.52 -7.70
CA GLY A 149 -11.35 16.15 -8.09
C GLY A 149 -10.43 15.07 -7.52
N LEU A 150 -9.11 15.32 -7.51
CA LEU A 150 -8.14 14.42 -6.89
C LEU A 150 -8.40 14.26 -5.39
N SER A 151 -8.66 15.37 -4.68
CA SER A 151 -9.00 15.37 -3.26
C SER A 151 -10.28 14.58 -2.99
N ASP A 152 -11.33 14.81 -3.79
CA ASP A 152 -12.58 14.05 -3.71
C ASP A 152 -12.38 12.55 -3.93
N ALA A 153 -11.55 12.18 -4.89
CA ALA A 153 -11.22 10.78 -5.16
C ALA A 153 -10.45 10.14 -3.99
N PHE A 154 -9.52 10.88 -3.40
CA PHE A 154 -8.77 10.45 -2.21
C PHE A 154 -9.71 10.21 -1.02
N ASP A 155 -10.61 11.16 -0.74
CA ASP A 155 -11.59 11.06 0.36
C ASP A 155 -12.56 9.88 0.15
N LYS A 156 -13.03 9.65 -1.07
CA LYS A 156 -13.87 8.49 -1.40
C LYS A 156 -13.12 7.18 -1.12
N GLN A 157 -11.87 7.07 -1.54
CA GLN A 157 -11.06 5.89 -1.26
C GLN A 157 -10.79 5.73 0.23
N HIS A 158 -10.49 6.82 0.96
CA HIS A 158 -10.33 6.79 2.40
C HIS A 158 -11.56 6.23 3.11
N GLN A 159 -12.76 6.69 2.74
CA GLN A 159 -14.03 6.18 3.30
C GLN A 159 -14.29 4.72 2.91
N ALA A 160 -13.93 4.31 1.69
CA ALA A 160 -14.04 2.91 1.28
C ALA A 160 -13.12 2.00 2.13
N TYR A 161 -11.88 2.40 2.41
CA TYR A 161 -10.99 1.65 3.28
C TYR A 161 -11.55 1.49 4.69
N LEU A 162 -12.08 2.54 5.30
CA LEU A 162 -12.70 2.46 6.63
C LEU A 162 -13.85 1.45 6.65
N LYS A 163 -14.69 1.43 5.61
CA LYS A 163 -15.79 0.47 5.47
C LYS A 163 -15.27 -0.96 5.25
N ILE A 164 -14.27 -1.14 4.40
CA ILE A 164 -13.62 -2.44 4.17
C ILE A 164 -13.12 -3.02 5.50
N PHE A 165 -12.32 -2.27 6.24
CA PHE A 165 -11.76 -2.74 7.50
C PHE A 165 -12.83 -3.00 8.55
N LYS A 166 -13.85 -2.15 8.63
CA LYS A 166 -15.03 -2.39 9.51
C LYS A 166 -15.75 -3.68 9.15
N ARG A 167 -15.96 -3.97 7.86
CA ARG A 167 -16.59 -5.23 7.39
C ARG A 167 -15.71 -6.46 7.66
N LEU A 168 -14.41 -6.26 7.81
CA LEU A 168 -13.45 -7.30 8.18
C LEU A 168 -13.28 -7.43 9.70
N ASP A 169 -14.04 -6.67 10.50
CA ASP A 169 -13.94 -6.62 11.97
C ASP A 169 -12.53 -6.23 12.45
N LEU A 170 -11.95 -5.24 11.78
CA LEU A 170 -10.64 -4.68 12.10
C LEU A 170 -10.82 -3.21 12.54
N ASP A 171 -10.43 -2.93 13.77
CA ASP A 171 -10.31 -1.56 14.28
C ASP A 171 -9.01 -0.95 13.77
N VAL A 172 -9.13 -0.04 12.83
CA VAL A 172 -7.99 0.65 12.21
C VAL A 172 -7.89 2.10 12.67
N ILE A 173 -6.68 2.58 12.78
CA ILE A 173 -6.36 3.98 13.02
C ILE A 173 -5.75 4.52 11.73
N PRO A 174 -6.38 5.51 11.06
CA PRO A 174 -5.74 6.22 9.97
C PRO A 174 -4.55 7.02 10.50
N VAL A 175 -3.38 6.83 9.92
CA VAL A 175 -2.11 7.39 10.38
C VAL A 175 -1.45 8.13 9.22
N GLU A 176 -1.07 9.39 9.45
CA GLU A 176 -0.24 10.11 8.48
C GLU A 176 1.11 9.42 8.34
N ALA A 177 1.51 9.16 7.10
CA ALA A 177 2.70 8.41 6.78
C ALA A 177 3.57 9.14 5.73
N SER A 178 4.82 8.73 5.64
CA SER A 178 5.69 9.13 4.54
C SER A 178 5.32 8.36 3.27
N SER A 179 5.24 9.03 2.13
CA SER A 179 5.00 8.38 0.83
C SER A 179 6.20 7.54 0.34
N GLY A 180 7.35 7.70 0.96
CA GLY A 180 8.57 6.95 0.62
C GLY A 180 8.95 7.04 -0.86
N ASN A 181 9.40 5.92 -1.43
CA ASN A 181 9.81 5.83 -2.84
C ASN A 181 8.63 5.89 -3.84
N MET A 182 7.38 5.86 -3.36
CA MET A 182 6.20 5.95 -4.23
C MET A 182 5.93 7.39 -4.68
N GLY A 183 6.42 8.39 -3.93
CA GLY A 183 6.19 9.81 -4.20
C GLY A 183 4.82 10.30 -3.74
N GLY A 184 4.55 11.59 -3.88
CA GLY A 184 3.33 12.25 -3.45
C GLY A 184 3.50 13.05 -2.16
N SER A 185 2.59 14.01 -1.91
CA SER A 185 2.61 14.90 -0.74
C SER A 185 1.97 14.27 0.49
N ASP A 186 0.92 13.49 0.27
CA ASP A 186 0.08 12.96 1.32
C ASP A 186 -0.01 11.43 1.23
N SER A 187 0.10 10.79 2.38
CA SER A 187 -0.03 9.35 2.52
C SER A 187 -0.71 9.03 3.84
N ILE A 188 -1.68 8.11 3.79
CA ILE A 188 -2.37 7.60 4.96
C ILE A 188 -2.22 6.08 5.00
N GLU A 189 -1.81 5.56 6.13
CA GLU A 189 -1.79 4.14 6.44
C GLU A 189 -2.90 3.80 7.43
N PHE A 190 -3.58 2.68 7.20
CA PHE A 190 -4.60 2.17 8.13
C PHE A 190 -3.96 1.11 9.02
N MET A 191 -3.62 1.50 10.24
CA MET A 191 -2.86 0.69 11.17
C MET A 191 -3.77 -0.03 12.15
N VAL A 192 -3.45 -1.30 12.44
CA VAL A 192 -4.11 -2.10 13.47
C VAL A 192 -3.16 -2.26 14.64
N GLN A 193 -3.60 -1.88 15.83
CA GLN A 193 -2.80 -2.08 17.03
C GLN A 193 -2.68 -3.58 17.36
N ALA A 194 -1.47 -4.09 17.39
CA ALA A 194 -1.19 -5.49 17.67
C ALA A 194 0.12 -5.67 18.43
N PRO A 195 0.21 -6.64 19.38
CA PRO A 195 1.47 -6.94 20.09
C PRO A 195 2.60 -7.43 19.18
N ALA A 196 2.27 -7.87 17.97
CA ALA A 196 3.21 -8.34 16.96
C ALA A 196 3.52 -7.26 15.90
N GLY A 197 3.04 -6.04 16.11
CA GLY A 197 3.35 -4.89 15.26
C GLY A 197 4.83 -4.54 15.32
N GLU A 198 5.33 -3.96 14.25
CA GLU A 198 6.75 -3.60 14.10
C GLU A 198 6.95 -2.09 14.00
N ASP A 199 5.87 -1.36 13.68
CA ASP A 199 5.90 0.08 13.49
C ASP A 199 5.35 0.80 14.72
N ASP A 200 5.98 1.90 15.10
CA ASP A 200 5.54 2.76 16.18
C ASP A 200 4.70 3.92 15.62
N VAL A 201 3.56 4.16 16.25
CA VAL A 201 2.61 5.22 15.88
C VAL A 201 2.49 6.18 17.05
N LEU A 202 2.58 7.47 16.76
CA LEU A 202 2.31 8.54 17.70
C LEU A 202 0.85 8.93 17.61
N LEU A 203 0.13 8.81 18.72
CA LEU A 203 -1.29 9.16 18.83
C LEU A 203 -1.48 10.28 19.85
N CYS A 204 -2.04 11.39 19.41
CA CYS A 204 -2.43 12.47 20.32
C CYS A 204 -3.77 12.14 20.98
N THR A 205 -3.75 12.00 22.32
CA THR A 205 -4.97 11.73 23.10
C THR A 205 -5.92 12.92 23.21
N SER A 206 -5.45 14.11 22.83
CA SER A 206 -6.25 15.34 22.93
C SER A 206 -7.04 15.66 21.67
N CYS A 207 -6.43 15.53 20.47
CA CYS A 207 -7.04 15.89 19.21
C CYS A 207 -7.23 14.73 18.23
N GLY A 208 -6.74 13.52 18.56
CA GLY A 208 -6.84 12.35 17.69
C GLY A 208 -5.82 12.32 16.54
N TYR A 209 -4.87 13.27 16.49
CA TYR A 209 -3.79 13.24 15.51
C TYR A 209 -2.99 11.94 15.63
N ALA A 210 -2.78 11.27 14.51
CA ALA A 210 -2.00 10.05 14.44
C ALA A 210 -1.00 10.13 13.28
N ALA A 211 0.26 9.82 13.56
CA ALA A 211 1.30 9.78 12.54
C ALA A 211 2.35 8.71 12.88
N ASN A 212 2.99 8.16 11.86
CA ASN A 212 4.18 7.35 12.07
C ASN A 212 5.36 8.23 12.51
N ILE A 213 6.39 7.63 13.08
CA ILE A 213 7.55 8.37 13.65
C ILE A 213 8.21 9.27 12.60
N GLU A 214 8.25 8.84 11.34
CA GLU A 214 8.93 9.57 10.27
C GLU A 214 8.18 10.84 9.83
N LYS A 215 6.85 10.86 10.01
CA LYS A 215 5.97 11.97 9.60
C LYS A 215 5.55 12.85 10.78
N ALA A 216 5.62 12.34 12.00
CA ALA A 216 5.09 13.00 13.18
C ALA A 216 5.72 14.37 13.44
N ILE A 217 4.87 15.37 13.68
CA ILE A 217 5.28 16.73 14.02
C ILE A 217 4.91 16.95 15.50
N SER A 218 5.89 17.35 16.32
CA SER A 218 5.66 17.81 17.68
C SER A 218 5.84 19.32 17.77
N ARG A 219 4.96 20.00 18.51
CA ARG A 219 5.23 21.36 18.97
C ARG A 219 5.92 21.26 20.33
N VAL A 220 7.13 21.78 20.39
CA VAL A 220 7.77 22.10 21.65
C VAL A 220 7.38 23.55 21.95
N ASP A 221 6.77 23.80 23.11
CA ASP A 221 6.55 25.17 23.56
C ASP A 221 7.90 25.88 23.64
N ASP A 222 7.95 27.13 23.16
CA ASP A 222 9.14 27.95 23.28
C ASP A 222 9.57 27.97 24.76
N VAL A 223 10.63 27.27 25.09
CA VAL A 223 11.26 27.37 26.41
C VAL A 223 11.84 28.77 26.45
N THR A 224 11.13 29.69 27.10
CA THR A 224 11.74 30.95 27.48
C THR A 224 12.88 30.57 28.45
N ASP A 225 14.10 30.66 27.89
CA ASP A 225 15.33 30.50 28.69
C ASP A 225 15.27 31.58 29.75
N SER A 226 14.78 31.24 30.94
CA SER A 226 15.00 32.04 32.12
C SER A 226 16.48 31.88 32.42
N ALA A 227 17.27 32.88 32.02
CA ALA A 227 18.68 32.93 32.32
C ALA A 227 18.90 32.62 33.80
N GLY A 228 19.33 31.40 34.07
CA GLY A 228 19.83 31.05 35.40
C GLY A 228 21.04 31.91 35.72
N PRO A 229 21.31 32.18 37.00
CA PRO A 229 22.44 33.03 37.36
C PRO A 229 23.73 32.44 36.80
N ASP A 230 24.54 33.30 36.19
CA ASP A 230 25.85 32.97 35.66
C ASP A 230 26.67 32.21 36.76
N VAL A 231 26.97 30.97 36.49
CA VAL A 231 27.89 30.20 37.33
C VAL A 231 29.31 30.56 36.91
N PRO A 232 30.14 31.17 37.75
CA PRO A 232 31.51 31.49 37.40
C PRO A 232 32.27 30.20 37.06
N GLN A 233 32.85 30.14 35.87
CA GLN A 233 33.82 29.10 35.51
C GLN A 233 35.06 29.26 36.41
N LYS A 234 35.41 28.19 37.15
CA LYS A 234 36.68 28.03 37.84
C LYS A 234 37.70 27.39 36.90
#